data_dfcff3e23beaab599dbca96c07ab6aeb
#
_entry.id   dfcff3e23beaab599dbca96c07ab6aeb
#
_cell.length_a   1.000
_cell.length_b   1.000
_cell.length_c   1.000
_cell.angle_alpha   90.00
_cell.angle_beta   90.00
_cell.angle_gamma   90.00
#
_symmetry.space_group_name_H-M   'P 1'
#
loop_
_entity.id
_entity.type
_entity.pdbx_description
1 polymer ?
#
loop_
_entity_poly.entity_id
_entity_poly.type
_entity_poly.pdbx_seq_one_letter_code
_entity_poly.pdbx_strand_id
1 'polypeptide(L)'
;MANHFSALKRARQTEKRTARNRANTSQMRSALRIMRESLAKADKAAAEQTYRQTVSALDKAIQKGVLHENTASRYKSRLSARLNALK
;
A
#
# COMPACT_ATOMS: atom_id res chain seq x y z
N MET A 1 -10.79 36.56 15.24
CA MET A 1 -10.33 35.77 16.42
C MET A 1 -10.73 34.31 16.34
N ALA A 2 -12.01 33.99 16.15
CA ALA A 2 -12.46 32.60 16.00
C ALA A 2 -11.78 31.89 14.83
N ASN A 3 -11.53 32.57 13.72
CA ASN A 3 -10.89 32.00 12.52
C ASN A 3 -9.45 31.58 12.78
N HIS A 4 -8.75 32.24 13.68
CA HIS A 4 -7.37 31.93 14.03
C HIS A 4 -7.27 30.55 14.72
N PHE A 5 -8.14 30.28 15.69
CA PHE A 5 -8.16 28.99 16.38
C PHE A 5 -8.62 27.86 15.46
N SER A 6 -9.58 28.12 14.58
CA SER A 6 -10.02 27.15 13.59
C SER A 6 -8.91 26.79 12.59
N ALA A 7 -8.13 27.78 12.17
CA ALA A 7 -7.00 27.55 11.25
C ALA A 7 -5.91 26.71 11.91
N LEU A 8 -5.58 26.96 13.17
CA LEU A 8 -4.61 26.16 13.93
C LEU A 8 -5.09 24.72 14.11
N LYS A 9 -6.37 24.53 14.43
CA LYS A 9 -6.96 23.20 14.56
C LYS A 9 -6.90 22.44 13.26
N ARG A 10 -7.24 23.07 12.14
CA ARG A 10 -7.17 22.47 10.80
C ARG A 10 -5.72 22.09 10.44
N ALA A 11 -4.76 22.95 10.74
CA ALA A 11 -3.35 22.69 10.50
C ALA A 11 -2.88 21.44 11.25
N ARG A 12 -3.24 21.29 12.53
CA ARG A 12 -2.93 20.12 13.34
C ARG A 12 -3.57 18.85 12.79
N GLN A 13 -4.83 18.93 12.36
CA GLN A 13 -5.54 17.80 11.77
C GLN A 13 -4.89 17.38 10.45
N THR A 14 -4.47 18.35 9.63
CA THR A 14 -3.78 18.10 8.37
C THR A 14 -2.43 17.44 8.59
N GLU A 15 -1.66 17.89 9.58
CA GLU A 15 -0.38 17.27 9.95
C GLU A 15 -0.54 15.81 10.35
N LYS A 16 -1.51 15.51 11.21
CA LYS A 16 -1.81 14.14 11.65
C LYS A 16 -2.25 13.26 10.49
N ARG A 17 -3.10 13.80 9.63
CA ARG A 17 -3.60 13.09 8.44
C ARG A 17 -2.45 12.81 7.47
N THR A 18 -1.59 13.79 7.21
CA THR A 18 -0.43 13.65 6.34
C THR A 18 0.55 12.60 6.87
N ALA A 19 0.84 12.63 8.16
CA ALA A 19 1.72 11.64 8.80
C ALA A 19 1.14 10.23 8.68
N ARG A 20 -0.16 10.06 8.92
CA ARG A 20 -0.86 8.78 8.79
C ARG A 20 -0.82 8.27 7.36
N ASN A 21 -1.08 9.14 6.39
CA ASN A 21 -1.07 8.78 4.96
C ASN A 21 0.32 8.41 4.49
N ARG A 22 1.35 9.09 4.95
CA ARG A 22 2.75 8.74 4.66
C ARG A 22 3.11 7.37 5.20
N ALA A 23 2.71 7.07 6.44
CA ALA A 23 2.95 5.76 7.05
C ALA A 23 2.26 4.65 6.26
N ASN A 24 0.99 4.85 5.89
CA ASN A 24 0.22 3.88 5.11
C ASN A 24 0.81 3.67 3.71
N THR A 25 1.24 4.73 3.05
CA THR A 25 1.90 4.67 1.74
C THR A 25 3.24 3.93 1.84
N SER A 26 4.00 4.19 2.88
CA SER A 26 5.27 3.52 3.14
C SER A 26 5.09 2.02 3.35
N GLN A 27 4.08 1.61 4.11
CA GLN A 27 3.74 0.19 4.33
C GLN A 27 3.36 -0.50 3.02
N MET A 28 2.57 0.16 2.19
CA MET A 28 2.16 -0.36 0.89
C MET A 28 3.37 -0.53 -0.04
N ARG A 29 4.23 0.48 -0.12
CA ARG A 29 5.44 0.43 -0.96
C ARG A 29 6.41 -0.65 -0.49
N SER A 30 6.54 -0.83 0.82
CA SER A 30 7.36 -1.90 1.39
C SER A 30 6.82 -3.28 1.02
N ALA A 31 5.51 -3.47 1.08
CA ALA A 31 4.87 -4.73 0.68
C ALA A 31 5.12 -5.04 -0.80
N LEU A 32 5.00 -4.05 -1.67
CA LEU A 32 5.27 -4.20 -3.11
C LEU A 32 6.73 -4.55 -3.37
N ARG A 33 7.65 -3.92 -2.66
CA ARG A 33 9.09 -4.20 -2.78
C ARG A 33 9.41 -5.62 -2.36
N ILE A 34 8.88 -6.06 -1.22
CA ILE A 34 9.07 -7.42 -0.71
C ILE A 34 8.53 -8.45 -1.71
N MET A 35 7.37 -8.17 -2.30
CA MET A 35 6.79 -9.05 -3.31
C MET A 35 7.69 -9.16 -4.55
N ARG A 36 8.22 -8.05 -5.03
CA ARG A 36 9.12 -8.02 -6.19
C ARG A 36 10.42 -8.79 -5.90
N GLU A 37 10.98 -8.63 -4.71
CA GLU A 37 12.15 -9.38 -4.27
C GLU A 37 11.86 -10.87 -4.19
N SER A 38 10.70 -11.26 -3.70
CA SER A 38 10.26 -12.66 -3.62
C SER A 38 10.12 -13.28 -5.00
N LEU A 39 9.57 -12.54 -5.97
CA LEU A 39 9.46 -12.97 -7.36
C LEU A 39 10.85 -13.15 -8.01
N ALA A 40 11.78 -12.26 -7.70
CA ALA A 40 13.15 -12.34 -8.21
C ALA A 40 13.89 -13.58 -7.72
N LYS A 41 13.56 -14.10 -6.54
CA LYS A 41 14.15 -15.32 -5.99
C LYS A 41 13.61 -16.60 -6.65
N ALA A 42 12.55 -16.49 -7.45
CA ALA A 42 11.93 -17.59 -8.18
C ALA A 42 11.45 -18.76 -7.31
N ASP A 43 11.17 -18.52 -6.04
CA ASP A 43 10.57 -19.52 -5.14
C ASP A 43 9.06 -19.32 -5.13
N LYS A 44 8.34 -20.15 -5.85
CA LYS A 44 6.89 -20.02 -6.05
C LYS A 44 6.13 -20.11 -4.72
N ALA A 45 6.48 -21.05 -3.86
CA ALA A 45 5.77 -21.23 -2.58
C ALA A 45 5.92 -20.00 -1.68
N ALA A 46 7.14 -19.46 -1.56
CA ALA A 46 7.41 -18.25 -0.79
C ALA A 46 6.72 -17.03 -1.43
N ALA A 47 6.73 -16.95 -2.76
CA ALA A 47 6.09 -15.87 -3.50
C ALA A 47 4.57 -15.88 -3.33
N GLU A 48 3.93 -17.05 -3.30
CA GLU A 48 2.49 -17.17 -3.06
C GLU A 48 2.10 -16.64 -1.68
N GLN A 49 2.88 -16.97 -0.66
CA GLN A 49 2.67 -16.48 0.70
C GLN A 49 2.84 -14.96 0.76
N THR A 50 3.91 -14.45 0.16
CA THR A 50 4.17 -13.01 0.08
C THR A 50 3.07 -12.29 -0.70
N TYR A 51 2.54 -12.90 -1.76
CA TYR A 51 1.44 -12.36 -2.56
C TYR A 51 0.19 -12.14 -1.70
N ARG A 52 -0.16 -13.09 -0.86
CA ARG A 52 -1.31 -12.96 0.05
C ARG A 52 -1.13 -11.78 1.01
N GLN A 53 0.06 -11.61 1.55
CA GLN A 53 0.40 -10.48 2.42
C GLN A 53 0.34 -9.16 1.66
N THR A 54 0.81 -9.14 0.42
CA THR A 54 0.80 -7.96 -0.44
C THR A 54 -0.63 -7.55 -0.80
N VAL A 55 -1.49 -8.49 -1.15
CA VAL A 55 -2.91 -8.23 -1.42
C VAL A 55 -3.59 -7.62 -0.20
N SER A 56 -3.32 -8.17 0.99
CA SER A 56 -3.84 -7.62 2.24
C SER A 56 -3.39 -6.17 2.45
N ALA A 57 -2.12 -5.88 2.20
CA ALA A 57 -1.57 -4.51 2.33
C ALA A 57 -2.21 -3.54 1.33
N LEU A 58 -2.44 -3.99 0.08
CA LEU A 58 -3.11 -3.18 -0.94
C LEU A 58 -4.56 -2.89 -0.57
N ASP A 59 -5.29 -3.89 -0.06
CA ASP A 59 -6.67 -3.73 0.39
C ASP A 59 -6.77 -2.75 1.56
N LYS A 60 -5.85 -2.81 2.50
CA LYS A 60 -5.77 -1.85 3.60
C LYS A 60 -5.50 -0.44 3.10
N ALA A 61 -4.63 -0.30 2.11
CA ALA A 61 -4.32 1.00 1.50
C ALA A 61 -5.55 1.61 0.81
N ILE A 62 -6.39 0.80 0.17
CA ILE A 62 -7.66 1.24 -0.41
C ILE A 62 -8.59 1.75 0.68
N GLN A 63 -8.78 1.00 1.75
CA GLN A 63 -9.66 1.36 2.86
C GLN A 63 -9.22 2.67 3.52
N LYS A 64 -7.92 2.91 3.60
CA LYS A 64 -7.36 4.13 4.18
C LYS A 64 -7.30 5.30 3.20
N GLY A 65 -7.68 5.08 1.94
CA GLY A 65 -7.76 6.13 0.93
C GLY A 65 -6.42 6.58 0.36
N VAL A 66 -5.33 5.84 0.59
CA VAL A 66 -4.00 6.17 0.05
C VAL A 66 -3.72 5.52 -1.31
N LEU A 67 -4.60 4.62 -1.74
CA LEU A 67 -4.48 3.93 -3.02
C LEU A 67 -5.85 3.80 -3.65
N HIS A 68 -5.96 4.16 -4.93
CA HIS A 68 -7.20 4.01 -5.68
C HIS A 68 -7.40 2.54 -6.05
N GLU A 69 -8.66 2.06 -6.01
CA GLU A 69 -9.02 0.67 -6.28
C GLU A 69 -8.55 0.22 -7.68
N ASN A 70 -8.60 1.07 -8.70
CA ASN A 70 -8.14 0.75 -10.06
C ASN A 70 -6.63 0.49 -10.11
N THR A 71 -5.85 1.27 -9.38
CA THR A 71 -4.41 1.09 -9.27
C THR A 71 -4.09 -0.21 -8.53
N ALA A 72 -4.82 -0.50 -7.45
CA ALA A 72 -4.66 -1.74 -6.70
C ALA A 72 -4.96 -2.96 -7.56
N SER A 73 -6.03 -2.93 -8.34
CA SER A 73 -6.40 -4.00 -9.27
C SER A 73 -5.30 -4.25 -10.30
N ARG A 74 -4.71 -3.20 -10.81
CA ARG A 74 -3.59 -3.28 -11.76
C ARG A 74 -2.37 -3.95 -11.13
N TYR A 75 -2.01 -3.56 -9.91
CA TYR A 75 -0.90 -4.17 -9.19
C TYR A 75 -1.16 -5.65 -8.91
N LYS A 76 -2.34 -5.99 -8.43
CA LYS A 76 -2.73 -7.38 -8.15
C LYS A 76 -2.64 -8.24 -9.42
N SER A 77 -3.16 -7.75 -10.52
CA SER A 77 -3.17 -8.45 -11.81
C SER A 77 -1.75 -8.70 -12.31
N ARG A 78 -0.89 -7.69 -12.30
CA ARG A 78 0.50 -7.80 -12.75
C ARG A 78 1.31 -8.76 -11.88
N LEU A 79 1.15 -8.66 -10.56
CA LEU A 79 1.85 -9.53 -9.61
C LEU A 79 1.38 -10.97 -9.73
N SER A 80 0.08 -11.18 -9.91
CA SER A 80 -0.50 -12.51 -10.12
C SER A 80 0.04 -13.15 -11.40
N ALA A 81 0.12 -12.38 -12.49
CA ALA A 81 0.67 -12.87 -13.76
C ALA A 81 2.14 -13.31 -13.62
N ARG A 82 2.94 -12.52 -12.91
CA ARG A 82 4.34 -12.85 -12.64
C ARG A 82 4.48 -14.08 -11.75
N LEU A 83 3.61 -14.20 -10.75
CA LEU A 83 3.57 -15.36 -9.86
C LEU A 83 3.24 -16.64 -10.64
N ASN A 84 2.25 -16.58 -11.51
CA ASN A 84 1.84 -17.73 -12.33
C ASN A 84 2.92 -18.12 -13.34
N ALA A 85 3.77 -17.20 -13.75
CA ALA A 85 4.89 -17.47 -14.64
C ALA A 85 6.04 -18.23 -13.96
N LEU A 86 6.09 -18.26 -12.62
CA LEU A 86 7.08 -19.06 -11.88
C LEU A 86 6.74 -20.55 -11.99
N LYS A 87 7.75 -21.34 -12.20
CA LYS A 87 7.59 -22.79 -12.33
C LYS A 87 7.96 -23.54 -11.05
#